data_8ecda96a57a96c0b3609d2a8d5368206
#
_entry.id   8ecda96a57a96c0b3609d2a8d5368206
#
_cell.length_a   1.000
_cell.length_b   1.000
_cell.length_c   1.000
_cell.angle_alpha   90.00
_cell.angle_beta   90.00
_cell.angle_gamma   90.00
#
_symmetry.space_group_name_H-M   'P 1'
#
loop_
_entity.id
_entity.type
_entity.pdbx_description
1 polymer ?
#
loop_
_entity_poly.entity_id
_entity_poly.type
_entity_poly.pdbx_seq_one_letter_code
_entity_poly.pdbx_strand_id
1 'polypeptide(L)'
;MNKNFVTVIFALLLGVALGTASYYSFPDKATAADIAKDMSLVSAVFLKLIKMIIGPLVLSTLVVGIGHMGDAATVGRVGAKTMGWFVCASIVSLLLGLTMVDLLQPGVGIVIADQGATTANLSTQAFSIENFIDHLVPTSLFKSLADGEILQIVVFAVFAGVAIMALGERGKPLIEFADSVAHMMLNITGYVMKLAPIAVCASVASVITKSGPAVLLNFAKFLGGFYVTLIILWVLLVAVGYLVVGPRTGDLIRRMREPFLLAFSTASSEASYPKILDQLDKFGVSKRIASFVLPLGYSFNLDGTMAYTTFASMFIAQAYGVNMPLSKQLLMAATLMITSKGVAGVPRASLVVILATLKQFGIPEAGLFLILGIDQFLDMGRSATNVIGNSLAAAAVAKFEGDLGPAKDEGTPAGEPAAVAA
;
A
#
# COMPACT_ATOMS: atom_id res chain seq x y z
N MET A 1 -20.21 6.61 -11.00
CA MET A 1 -19.76 5.70 -9.94
C MET A 1 -19.21 4.45 -10.61
N ASN A 2 -17.99 4.03 -10.26
CA ASN A 2 -17.32 2.89 -10.92
C ASN A 2 -18.14 1.60 -10.66
N LYS A 3 -18.46 0.82 -11.71
CA LYS A 3 -19.25 -0.42 -11.60
C LYS A 3 -18.68 -1.37 -10.54
N ASN A 4 -17.36 -1.48 -10.46
CA ASN A 4 -16.67 -2.32 -9.47
C ASN A 4 -16.94 -1.89 -8.02
N PHE A 5 -17.00 -0.58 -7.76
CA PHE A 5 -17.31 -0.04 -6.43
C PHE A 5 -18.73 -0.40 -5.98
N VAL A 6 -19.73 -0.22 -6.86
CA VAL A 6 -21.11 -0.60 -6.57
C VAL A 6 -21.23 -2.09 -6.27
N THR A 7 -20.55 -2.93 -7.06
CA THR A 7 -20.57 -4.39 -6.88
C THR A 7 -19.96 -4.80 -5.53
N VAL A 8 -18.88 -4.14 -5.09
CA VAL A 8 -18.28 -4.43 -3.78
C VAL A 8 -19.17 -3.99 -2.62
N ILE A 9 -19.82 -2.81 -2.71
CA ILE A 9 -20.81 -2.38 -1.69
C ILE A 9 -21.96 -3.35 -1.62
N PHE A 10 -22.52 -3.75 -2.76
CA PHE A 10 -23.61 -4.74 -2.79
C PHE A 10 -23.18 -6.07 -2.17
N ALA A 11 -21.98 -6.55 -2.49
CA ALA A 11 -21.42 -7.77 -1.93
C ALA A 11 -21.20 -7.68 -0.40
N LEU A 12 -20.76 -6.53 0.09
CA LEU A 12 -20.61 -6.26 1.52
C LEU A 12 -21.98 -6.29 2.22
N LEU A 13 -22.98 -5.59 1.70
CA LEU A 13 -24.34 -5.58 2.27
C LEU A 13 -24.98 -6.97 2.25
N LEU A 14 -24.78 -7.72 1.16
CA LEU A 14 -25.21 -9.10 1.05
C LEU A 14 -24.53 -9.99 2.09
N GLY A 15 -23.21 -9.82 2.27
CA GLY A 15 -22.44 -10.53 3.29
C GLY A 15 -22.93 -10.23 4.71
N VAL A 16 -23.27 -8.96 5.00
CA VAL A 16 -23.86 -8.56 6.28
C VAL A 16 -25.20 -9.25 6.48
N ALA A 17 -26.08 -9.24 5.46
CA ALA A 17 -27.39 -9.85 5.53
C ALA A 17 -27.30 -11.37 5.74
N LEU A 18 -26.48 -12.06 4.96
CA LEU A 18 -26.26 -13.51 5.05
C LEU A 18 -25.64 -13.91 6.40
N GLY A 19 -24.62 -13.18 6.85
CA GLY A 19 -23.97 -13.44 8.13
C GLY A 19 -24.90 -13.22 9.32
N THR A 20 -25.70 -12.15 9.30
CA THR A 20 -26.68 -11.86 10.34
C THR A 20 -27.81 -12.89 10.36
N ALA A 21 -28.33 -13.24 9.19
CA ALA A 21 -29.34 -14.30 9.07
C ALA A 21 -28.81 -15.64 9.60
N SER A 22 -27.59 -16.02 9.21
CA SER A 22 -26.93 -17.23 9.69
C SER A 22 -26.71 -17.22 11.21
N TYR A 23 -26.25 -16.10 11.78
CA TYR A 23 -26.02 -15.96 13.22
C TYR A 23 -27.27 -16.20 14.05
N TYR A 24 -28.44 -15.67 13.61
CA TYR A 24 -29.70 -15.85 14.33
C TYR A 24 -30.40 -17.17 14.02
N SER A 25 -30.18 -17.75 12.83
CA SER A 25 -30.79 -19.04 12.44
C SER A 25 -30.10 -20.23 13.08
N PHE A 26 -28.82 -20.12 13.41
CA PHE A 26 -28.03 -21.19 14.02
C PHE A 26 -27.47 -20.75 15.36
N PRO A 27 -28.26 -20.79 16.44
CA PRO A 27 -27.82 -20.35 17.76
C PRO A 27 -26.76 -21.26 18.40
N ASP A 28 -26.64 -22.50 17.89
CA ASP A 28 -25.54 -23.39 18.29
C ASP A 28 -24.21 -22.92 17.71
N LYS A 29 -23.28 -22.61 18.62
CA LYS A 29 -21.96 -22.07 18.25
C LYS A 29 -21.12 -23.02 17.40
N ALA A 30 -21.28 -24.34 17.57
CA ALA A 30 -20.53 -25.32 16.79
C ALA A 30 -21.00 -25.32 15.32
N THR A 31 -22.29 -25.40 15.11
CA THR A 31 -22.92 -25.33 13.77
C THR A 31 -22.64 -23.99 13.08
N ALA A 32 -22.71 -22.88 13.82
CA ALA A 32 -22.38 -21.55 13.28
C ALA A 32 -20.89 -21.47 12.86
N ALA A 33 -19.97 -22.10 13.62
CA ALA A 33 -18.56 -22.15 13.29
C ALA A 33 -18.29 -22.97 12.02
N ASP A 34 -18.96 -24.10 11.84
CA ASP A 34 -18.81 -24.94 10.65
C ASP A 34 -19.33 -24.20 9.38
N ILE A 35 -20.50 -23.59 9.45
CA ILE A 35 -21.04 -22.77 8.35
C ILE A 35 -20.11 -21.62 8.02
N ALA A 36 -19.61 -20.92 9.02
CA ALA A 36 -18.67 -19.83 8.81
C ALA A 36 -17.33 -20.31 8.20
N LYS A 37 -16.86 -21.51 8.56
CA LYS A 37 -15.69 -22.15 7.97
C LYS A 37 -15.92 -22.43 6.49
N ASP A 38 -17.06 -22.98 6.11
CA ASP A 38 -17.40 -23.24 4.70
C ASP A 38 -17.46 -21.93 3.91
N MET A 39 -18.09 -20.88 4.44
CA MET A 39 -18.07 -19.55 3.83
C MET A 39 -16.64 -19.02 3.67
N SER A 40 -15.76 -19.23 4.64
CA SER A 40 -14.38 -18.76 4.60
C SER A 40 -13.53 -19.45 3.53
N LEU A 41 -13.90 -20.65 3.03
CA LEU A 41 -13.19 -21.35 1.96
C LEU A 41 -13.09 -20.49 0.69
N VAL A 42 -14.16 -19.77 0.35
CA VAL A 42 -14.19 -18.88 -0.81
C VAL A 42 -13.14 -17.76 -0.66
N SER A 43 -13.09 -17.15 0.52
CA SER A 43 -12.12 -16.10 0.81
C SER A 43 -10.69 -16.67 0.86
N ALA A 44 -10.51 -17.90 1.34
CA ALA A 44 -9.21 -18.57 1.37
C ALA A 44 -8.68 -18.85 -0.05
N VAL A 45 -9.54 -19.23 -1.00
CA VAL A 45 -9.16 -19.36 -2.42
C VAL A 45 -8.69 -18.01 -2.97
N PHE A 46 -9.44 -16.95 -2.70
CA PHE A 46 -9.05 -15.60 -3.13
C PHE A 46 -7.68 -15.18 -2.57
N LEU A 47 -7.40 -15.46 -1.29
CA LEU A 47 -6.10 -15.18 -0.68
C LEU A 47 -4.96 -15.98 -1.33
N LYS A 48 -5.20 -17.25 -1.68
CA LYS A 48 -4.20 -18.05 -2.42
C LYS A 48 -3.90 -17.45 -3.78
N LEU A 49 -4.93 -16.96 -4.49
CA LEU A 49 -4.75 -16.27 -5.77
C LEU A 49 -3.98 -14.95 -5.63
N ILE A 50 -4.20 -14.20 -4.55
CA ILE A 50 -3.38 -13.01 -4.25
C ILE A 50 -1.94 -13.42 -3.97
N LYS A 51 -1.71 -14.43 -3.11
CA LYS A 51 -0.34 -14.87 -2.75
C LYS A 51 0.51 -15.21 -3.97
N MET A 52 -0.04 -15.86 -5.00
CA MET A 52 0.72 -16.24 -6.19
C MET A 52 1.24 -15.05 -7.01
N ILE A 53 0.61 -13.88 -6.87
CA ILE A 53 0.97 -12.68 -7.62
C ILE A 53 2.16 -11.96 -6.98
N ILE A 54 2.29 -12.04 -5.66
CA ILE A 54 3.16 -11.19 -4.84
C ILE A 54 4.62 -11.25 -5.29
N GLY A 55 5.20 -12.42 -5.25
CA GLY A 55 6.63 -12.61 -5.51
C GLY A 55 7.05 -12.07 -6.88
N PRO A 56 6.43 -12.54 -7.99
CA PRO A 56 6.76 -12.07 -9.34
C PRO A 56 6.49 -10.57 -9.54
N LEU A 57 5.42 -10.03 -8.96
CA LEU A 57 5.10 -8.60 -9.08
C LEU A 57 6.15 -7.73 -8.38
N VAL A 58 6.47 -8.03 -7.12
CA VAL A 58 7.46 -7.28 -6.34
C VAL A 58 8.84 -7.35 -7.02
N LEU A 59 9.25 -8.54 -7.46
CA LEU A 59 10.54 -8.73 -8.15
C LEU A 59 10.61 -7.85 -9.40
N SER A 60 9.63 -7.97 -10.29
CA SER A 60 9.65 -7.30 -11.59
C SER A 60 9.53 -5.77 -11.46
N THR A 61 8.62 -5.27 -10.62
CA THR A 61 8.43 -3.81 -10.43
C THR A 61 9.65 -3.14 -9.82
N LEU A 62 10.32 -3.79 -8.85
CA LEU A 62 11.56 -3.26 -8.28
C LEU A 62 12.71 -3.26 -9.28
N VAL A 63 12.91 -4.35 -10.02
CA VAL A 63 13.96 -4.43 -11.04
C VAL A 63 13.75 -3.34 -12.10
N VAL A 64 12.52 -3.12 -12.57
CA VAL A 64 12.18 -2.05 -13.52
C VAL A 64 12.44 -0.68 -12.90
N GLY A 65 11.95 -0.43 -11.68
CA GLY A 65 12.10 0.85 -11.00
C GLY A 65 13.57 1.26 -10.82
N ILE A 66 14.43 0.31 -10.44
CA ILE A 66 15.87 0.56 -10.25
C ILE A 66 16.60 0.60 -11.60
N GLY A 67 16.26 -0.29 -12.52
CA GLY A 67 16.90 -0.38 -13.85
C GLY A 67 16.72 0.87 -14.71
N HIS A 68 15.61 1.60 -14.55
CA HIS A 68 15.36 2.87 -15.25
C HIS A 68 16.06 4.08 -14.63
N MET A 69 16.80 3.95 -13.54
CA MET A 69 17.53 5.04 -12.92
C MET A 69 18.72 5.58 -13.75
N GLY A 70 18.78 5.32 -15.05
CA GLY A 70 19.74 5.74 -16.10
C GLY A 70 20.74 6.85 -15.73
N ASP A 71 21.56 7.39 -16.57
CA ASP A 71 22.67 8.35 -16.49
C ASP A 71 23.08 8.91 -15.09
N ALA A 72 24.28 8.49 -14.65
CA ALA A 72 24.73 8.48 -13.27
C ALA A 72 24.96 9.87 -12.61
N ALA A 73 25.19 10.94 -13.34
CA ALA A 73 25.64 12.21 -12.74
C ALA A 73 24.49 13.17 -12.39
N THR A 74 23.54 13.37 -13.30
CA THR A 74 22.37 14.24 -13.08
C THR A 74 21.31 13.53 -12.27
N VAL A 75 21.12 12.25 -12.53
CA VAL A 75 20.21 11.35 -11.81
C VAL A 75 20.68 11.15 -10.38
N GLY A 76 21.98 11.11 -10.11
CA GLY A 76 22.51 10.93 -8.76
C GLY A 76 22.07 12.04 -7.80
N ARG A 77 22.14 13.31 -8.20
CA ARG A 77 21.77 14.44 -7.34
C ARG A 77 20.25 14.56 -7.16
N VAL A 78 19.49 14.55 -8.25
CA VAL A 78 18.01 14.58 -8.22
C VAL A 78 17.50 13.34 -7.53
N GLY A 79 18.07 12.17 -7.85
CA GLY A 79 17.73 10.88 -7.24
C GLY A 79 17.96 10.87 -5.73
N ALA A 80 19.10 11.37 -5.25
CA ALA A 80 19.40 11.44 -3.82
C ALA A 80 18.40 12.34 -3.07
N LYS A 81 18.05 13.50 -3.61
CA LYS A 81 17.05 14.40 -3.02
C LYS A 81 15.65 13.75 -3.02
N THR A 82 15.29 13.10 -4.12
CA THR A 82 14.03 12.39 -4.26
C THR A 82 13.94 11.24 -3.25
N MET A 83 14.97 10.39 -3.17
CA MET A 83 15.03 9.28 -2.21
C MET A 83 15.05 9.77 -0.77
N GLY A 84 15.80 10.83 -0.47
CA GLY A 84 15.79 11.46 0.85
C GLY A 84 14.39 11.90 1.26
N TRP A 85 13.63 12.55 0.36
CA TRP A 85 12.24 12.92 0.60
C TRP A 85 11.37 11.70 0.85
N PHE A 86 11.44 10.69 -0.03
CA PHE A 86 10.64 9.48 0.08
C PHE A 86 10.88 8.71 1.38
N VAL A 87 12.15 8.60 1.81
CA VAL A 87 12.51 7.96 3.07
C VAL A 87 11.90 8.71 4.26
N CYS A 88 12.08 10.04 4.31
CA CYS A 88 11.53 10.87 5.38
C CYS A 88 10.00 10.79 5.44
N ALA A 89 9.32 10.94 4.30
CA ALA A 89 7.87 10.86 4.22
C ALA A 89 7.34 9.48 4.63
N SER A 90 8.01 8.40 4.17
CA SER A 90 7.65 7.03 4.56
C SER A 90 7.80 6.79 6.06
N ILE A 91 8.90 7.27 6.68
CA ILE A 91 9.10 7.15 8.14
C ILE A 91 7.98 7.86 8.89
N VAL A 92 7.65 9.09 8.51
CA VAL A 92 6.57 9.86 9.15
C VAL A 92 5.24 9.14 9.01
N SER A 93 4.92 8.63 7.82
CA SER A 93 3.67 7.93 7.54
C SER A 93 3.54 6.62 8.34
N LEU A 94 4.62 5.82 8.42
CA LEU A 94 4.67 4.58 9.21
C LEU A 94 4.51 4.85 10.70
N LEU A 95 5.26 5.82 11.23
CA LEU A 95 5.21 6.17 12.65
C LEU A 95 3.86 6.78 13.03
N LEU A 96 3.25 7.57 12.15
CA LEU A 96 1.90 8.10 12.37
C LEU A 96 0.89 6.96 12.41
N GLY A 97 0.93 6.02 11.43
CA GLY A 97 0.05 4.85 11.42
C GLY A 97 0.19 4.03 12.71
N LEU A 98 1.42 3.80 13.16
CA LEU A 98 1.72 3.09 14.39
C LEU A 98 1.17 3.81 15.63
N THR A 99 1.48 5.09 15.77
CA THR A 99 1.04 5.90 16.92
C THR A 99 -0.49 5.96 17.00
N MET A 100 -1.15 6.15 15.86
CA MET A 100 -2.61 6.28 15.81
C MET A 100 -3.32 4.96 16.13
N VAL A 101 -2.81 3.81 15.67
CA VAL A 101 -3.43 2.53 16.00
C VAL A 101 -3.24 2.15 17.47
N ASP A 102 -2.12 2.53 18.07
CA ASP A 102 -1.88 2.32 19.50
C ASP A 102 -2.73 3.26 20.37
N LEU A 103 -2.96 4.49 19.91
CA LEU A 103 -3.80 5.46 20.59
C LEU A 103 -5.30 5.08 20.53
N LEU A 104 -5.77 4.69 19.34
CA LEU A 104 -7.19 4.42 19.10
C LEU A 104 -7.61 2.99 19.45
N GLN A 105 -6.66 2.05 19.48
CA GLN A 105 -6.84 0.65 19.82
C GLN A 105 -8.07 -0.01 19.15
N PRO A 106 -8.26 0.13 17.83
CA PRO A 106 -9.49 -0.31 17.17
C PRO A 106 -9.67 -1.83 17.14
N GLY A 107 -8.59 -2.59 17.35
CA GLY A 107 -8.61 -4.07 17.40
C GLY A 107 -8.91 -4.66 18.78
N VAL A 108 -8.77 -3.86 19.85
CA VAL A 108 -8.98 -4.36 21.21
C VAL A 108 -10.45 -4.67 21.48
N GLY A 109 -10.71 -5.85 22.06
CA GLY A 109 -12.06 -6.30 22.38
C GLY A 109 -12.82 -6.97 21.22
N ILE A 110 -12.15 -7.20 20.09
CA ILE A 110 -12.70 -8.07 19.02
C ILE A 110 -12.63 -9.52 19.52
N VAL A 111 -13.80 -10.15 19.69
CA VAL A 111 -13.86 -11.57 20.00
C VAL A 111 -13.76 -12.34 18.70
N ILE A 112 -12.58 -12.86 18.39
CA ILE A 112 -12.41 -13.81 17.29
C ILE A 112 -12.78 -15.16 17.84
N ALA A 113 -14.02 -15.62 17.55
CA ALA A 113 -14.47 -16.94 17.95
C ALA A 113 -13.58 -17.99 17.26
N ASP A 114 -13.01 -18.83 18.10
CA ASP A 114 -12.20 -19.98 17.75
C ASP A 114 -10.86 -19.69 17.07
N GLN A 115 -9.87 -19.54 17.94
CA GLN A 115 -8.46 -19.67 17.58
C GLN A 115 -8.08 -21.17 17.63
N GLY A 116 -8.67 -21.95 16.76
CA GLY A 116 -8.29 -23.37 16.59
C GLY A 116 -6.89 -23.60 16.03
N ALA A 117 -6.05 -22.57 16.03
CA ALA A 117 -4.66 -22.63 15.68
C ALA A 117 -3.85 -21.74 16.65
N THR A 118 -3.47 -22.35 17.76
CA THR A 118 -2.22 -22.04 18.46
C THR A 118 -2.01 -20.62 19.00
N THR A 119 -2.79 -20.21 20.01
CA THR A 119 -2.19 -19.34 21.06
C THR A 119 -1.08 -20.08 21.83
N ALA A 120 -0.95 -21.40 21.63
CA ALA A 120 -0.05 -22.24 22.41
C ALA A 120 1.43 -22.13 22.00
N ASN A 121 1.77 -21.54 20.86
CA ASN A 121 3.15 -21.36 20.44
C ASN A 121 3.36 -20.13 19.56
N LEU A 122 2.74 -18.99 19.86
CA LEU A 122 3.39 -17.73 19.55
C LEU A 122 4.64 -17.72 20.45
N SER A 123 5.65 -18.46 20.03
CA SER A 123 6.95 -18.40 20.65
C SER A 123 7.30 -16.92 20.70
N THR A 124 7.43 -16.41 21.91
CA THR A 124 8.22 -15.22 22.21
C THR A 124 9.65 -15.54 21.79
N GLN A 125 9.87 -15.84 20.48
CA GLN A 125 11.22 -15.82 19.96
C GLN A 125 11.67 -14.38 20.17
N ALA A 126 12.49 -14.21 21.17
CA ALA A 126 13.17 -12.96 21.41
C ALA A 126 13.74 -12.53 20.06
N PHE A 127 13.53 -11.28 19.70
CA PHE A 127 14.13 -10.71 18.50
C PHE A 127 15.62 -11.07 18.53
N SER A 128 16.06 -11.88 17.59
CA SER A 128 17.46 -12.21 17.36
C SER A 128 17.86 -11.51 16.06
N ILE A 129 18.95 -10.77 16.12
CA ILE A 129 19.58 -10.18 14.93
C ILE A 129 19.91 -11.27 13.91
N GLU A 130 20.30 -12.44 14.38
CA GLU A 130 20.59 -13.62 13.55
C GLU A 130 19.36 -14.05 12.74
N ASN A 131 18.24 -14.27 13.40
CA ASN A 131 16.96 -14.59 12.73
C ASN A 131 16.52 -13.49 11.76
N PHE A 132 16.76 -12.22 12.09
CA PHE A 132 16.43 -11.11 11.17
C PHE A 132 17.32 -11.15 9.92
N ILE A 133 18.63 -11.43 10.05
CA ILE A 133 19.56 -11.55 8.92
C ILE A 133 19.16 -12.75 8.04
N ASP A 134 18.77 -13.87 8.62
CA ASP A 134 18.32 -15.06 7.89
C ASP A 134 17.06 -14.79 7.07
N HIS A 135 16.15 -13.96 7.58
CA HIS A 135 14.98 -13.50 6.83
C HIS A 135 15.28 -12.36 5.83
N LEU A 136 16.42 -11.69 5.95
CA LEU A 136 16.81 -10.59 5.07
C LEU A 136 17.58 -11.07 3.85
N VAL A 137 18.54 -11.97 4.02
CA VAL A 137 19.49 -12.38 2.99
C VAL A 137 19.03 -13.65 2.28
N PRO A 138 18.70 -13.60 0.97
CA PRO A 138 18.25 -14.78 0.25
C PRO A 138 19.41 -15.73 -0.04
N THR A 139 19.24 -17.01 0.28
CA THR A 139 20.14 -18.09 -0.17
C THR A 139 19.83 -18.53 -1.60
N SER A 140 18.58 -18.32 -2.06
CA SER A 140 18.12 -18.65 -3.41
C SER A 140 16.87 -17.84 -3.73
N LEU A 141 16.86 -17.15 -4.88
CA LEU A 141 15.69 -16.43 -5.37
C LEU A 141 14.46 -17.37 -5.51
N PHE A 142 14.66 -18.54 -6.11
CA PHE A 142 13.55 -19.45 -6.35
C PHE A 142 12.95 -19.99 -5.05
N LYS A 143 13.78 -20.24 -4.05
CA LYS A 143 13.29 -20.60 -2.71
C LYS A 143 12.50 -19.47 -2.09
N SER A 144 13.01 -18.23 -2.14
CA SER A 144 12.32 -17.05 -1.61
C SER A 144 10.97 -16.82 -2.29
N LEU A 145 10.88 -17.05 -3.61
CA LEU A 145 9.62 -16.97 -4.37
C LEU A 145 8.64 -18.08 -3.96
N ALA A 146 9.12 -19.33 -3.81
CA ALA A 146 8.29 -20.47 -3.42
C ALA A 146 7.75 -20.34 -1.99
N ASP A 147 8.58 -19.89 -1.06
CA ASP A 147 8.24 -19.71 0.35
C ASP A 147 7.47 -18.41 0.61
N GLY A 148 7.44 -17.48 -0.37
CA GLY A 148 6.81 -16.16 -0.25
C GLY A 148 7.52 -15.24 0.73
N GLU A 149 8.87 -15.33 0.81
CA GLU A 149 9.72 -14.49 1.66
C GLU A 149 10.00 -13.14 0.98
N ILE A 150 9.06 -12.19 1.14
CA ILE A 150 9.04 -10.93 0.40
C ILE A 150 10.30 -10.10 0.65
N LEU A 151 10.79 -10.04 1.89
CA LEU A 151 11.99 -9.28 2.22
C LEU A 151 13.22 -9.78 1.45
N GLN A 152 13.39 -11.10 1.34
CA GLN A 152 14.45 -11.72 0.55
C GLN A 152 14.30 -11.41 -0.95
N ILE A 153 13.05 -11.43 -1.47
CA ILE A 153 12.77 -11.08 -2.87
C ILE A 153 13.16 -9.62 -3.14
N VAL A 154 12.83 -8.71 -2.23
CA VAL A 154 13.20 -7.28 -2.33
C VAL A 154 14.71 -7.10 -2.37
N VAL A 155 15.43 -7.75 -1.45
CA VAL A 155 16.91 -7.68 -1.42
C VAL A 155 17.50 -8.17 -2.73
N PHE A 156 17.04 -9.33 -3.23
CA PHE A 156 17.50 -9.84 -4.53
C PHE A 156 17.18 -8.86 -5.67
N ALA A 157 15.95 -8.31 -5.69
CA ALA A 157 15.52 -7.37 -6.73
C ALA A 157 16.39 -6.10 -6.76
N VAL A 158 16.81 -5.59 -5.60
CA VAL A 158 17.74 -4.45 -5.50
C VAL A 158 19.08 -4.79 -6.12
N PHE A 159 19.68 -5.93 -5.75
CA PHE A 159 20.94 -6.37 -6.35
C PHE A 159 20.81 -6.59 -7.86
N ALA A 160 19.74 -7.24 -8.31
CA ALA A 160 19.47 -7.49 -9.73
C ALA A 160 19.30 -6.19 -10.50
N GLY A 161 18.50 -5.25 -10.00
CA GLY A 161 18.28 -3.95 -10.63
C GLY A 161 19.56 -3.13 -10.77
N VAL A 162 20.40 -3.08 -9.72
CA VAL A 162 21.70 -2.41 -9.74
C VAL A 162 22.65 -3.09 -10.73
N ALA A 163 22.71 -4.42 -10.74
CA ALA A 163 23.54 -5.19 -11.67
C ALA A 163 23.11 -4.97 -13.13
N ILE A 164 21.81 -4.98 -13.41
CA ILE A 164 21.26 -4.73 -14.75
C ILE A 164 21.60 -3.30 -15.20
N MET A 165 21.45 -2.32 -14.32
CA MET A 165 21.85 -0.93 -14.61
C MET A 165 23.34 -0.82 -14.98
N ALA A 166 24.20 -1.55 -14.27
CA ALA A 166 25.65 -1.57 -14.56
C ALA A 166 26.02 -2.21 -15.91
N LEU A 167 25.14 -3.04 -16.49
CA LEU A 167 25.32 -3.61 -17.83
C LEU A 167 25.10 -2.59 -18.97
N GLY A 168 24.53 -1.41 -18.68
CA GLY A 168 24.21 -0.39 -19.67
C GLY A 168 23.29 -0.93 -20.78
N GLU A 169 23.68 -0.75 -22.05
CA GLU A 169 22.87 -1.19 -23.21
C GLU A 169 22.56 -2.69 -23.21
N ARG A 170 23.44 -3.53 -22.67
CA ARG A 170 23.20 -4.98 -22.57
C ARG A 170 22.13 -5.32 -21.53
N GLY A 171 21.87 -4.43 -20.58
CA GLY A 171 20.84 -4.58 -19.57
C GLY A 171 19.41 -4.27 -20.06
N LYS A 172 19.26 -3.50 -21.15
CA LYS A 172 17.95 -3.10 -21.68
C LYS A 172 16.97 -4.25 -21.89
N PRO A 173 17.34 -5.37 -22.57
CA PRO A 173 16.42 -6.48 -22.76
C PRO A 173 15.92 -7.10 -21.45
N LEU A 174 16.73 -7.07 -20.39
CA LEU A 174 16.35 -7.59 -19.06
C LEU A 174 15.34 -6.67 -18.39
N ILE A 175 15.49 -5.35 -18.55
CA ILE A 175 14.52 -4.36 -18.04
C ILE A 175 13.19 -4.51 -18.77
N GLU A 176 13.20 -4.62 -20.11
CA GLU A 176 12.01 -4.81 -20.95
C GLU A 176 11.30 -6.12 -20.61
N PHE A 177 12.05 -7.19 -20.34
CA PHE A 177 11.48 -8.46 -19.86
C PHE A 177 10.82 -8.29 -18.49
N ALA A 178 11.50 -7.66 -17.53
CA ALA A 178 10.95 -7.41 -16.21
C ALA A 178 9.68 -6.52 -16.28
N ASP A 179 9.67 -5.50 -17.14
CA ASP A 179 8.50 -4.64 -17.38
C ASP A 179 7.32 -5.44 -17.96
N SER A 180 7.59 -6.31 -18.93
CA SER A 180 6.59 -7.21 -19.49
C SER A 180 6.01 -8.16 -18.42
N VAL A 181 6.85 -8.69 -17.53
CA VAL A 181 6.42 -9.53 -16.40
C VAL A 181 5.58 -8.71 -15.41
N ALA A 182 5.98 -7.47 -15.10
CA ALA A 182 5.20 -6.58 -14.23
C ALA A 182 3.80 -6.34 -14.81
N HIS A 183 3.68 -5.98 -16.09
CA HIS A 183 2.42 -5.79 -16.79
C HIS A 183 1.56 -7.07 -16.82
N MET A 184 2.18 -8.23 -17.06
CA MET A 184 1.49 -9.52 -17.00
C MET A 184 0.92 -9.76 -15.59
N MET A 185 1.68 -9.50 -14.53
CA MET A 185 1.21 -9.66 -13.15
C MET A 185 0.09 -8.68 -12.79
N LEU A 186 0.13 -7.45 -13.30
CA LEU A 186 -0.96 -6.47 -13.13
C LEU A 186 -2.24 -6.94 -13.83
N ASN A 187 -2.15 -7.54 -15.02
CA ASN A 187 -3.30 -8.13 -15.70
C ASN A 187 -3.89 -9.30 -14.92
N ILE A 188 -3.04 -10.22 -14.40
CA ILE A 188 -3.47 -11.32 -13.53
C ILE A 188 -4.15 -10.78 -12.26
N THR A 189 -3.58 -9.72 -11.66
CA THR A 189 -4.21 -9.02 -10.53
C THR A 189 -5.61 -8.53 -10.90
N GLY A 190 -5.77 -7.94 -12.08
CA GLY A 190 -7.08 -7.52 -12.61
C GLY A 190 -8.09 -8.67 -12.73
N TYR A 191 -7.64 -9.86 -13.14
CA TYR A 191 -8.51 -11.06 -13.20
C TYR A 191 -8.89 -11.54 -11.80
N VAL A 192 -7.93 -11.65 -10.88
CA VAL A 192 -8.17 -12.05 -9.49
C VAL A 192 -9.11 -11.05 -8.79
N MET A 193 -8.94 -9.75 -9.06
CA MET A 193 -9.80 -8.71 -8.48
C MET A 193 -11.28 -8.79 -8.91
N LYS A 194 -11.61 -9.44 -10.02
CA LYS A 194 -13.02 -9.71 -10.40
C LYS A 194 -13.71 -10.66 -9.42
N LEU A 195 -12.95 -11.49 -8.70
CA LEU A 195 -13.47 -12.40 -7.67
C LEU A 195 -13.61 -11.70 -6.30
N ALA A 196 -13.04 -10.51 -6.14
CA ALA A 196 -13.04 -9.78 -4.88
C ALA A 196 -14.44 -9.56 -4.28
N PRO A 197 -15.51 -9.21 -5.03
CA PRO A 197 -16.84 -9.06 -4.45
C PRO A 197 -17.35 -10.34 -3.80
N ILE A 198 -17.11 -11.50 -4.41
CA ILE A 198 -17.52 -12.81 -3.87
C ILE A 198 -16.73 -13.09 -2.59
N ALA A 199 -15.44 -12.86 -2.59
CA ALA A 199 -14.58 -13.04 -1.42
C ALA A 199 -14.97 -12.11 -0.27
N VAL A 200 -15.32 -10.85 -0.56
CA VAL A 200 -15.80 -9.87 0.42
C VAL A 200 -17.12 -10.34 1.04
N CYS A 201 -18.09 -10.73 0.23
CA CYS A 201 -19.36 -11.27 0.72
C CYS A 201 -19.15 -12.46 1.66
N ALA A 202 -18.36 -13.44 1.22
CA ALA A 202 -18.06 -14.64 1.98
C ALA A 202 -17.30 -14.36 3.28
N SER A 203 -16.30 -13.46 3.23
CA SER A 203 -15.51 -13.06 4.41
C SER A 203 -16.38 -12.37 5.46
N VAL A 204 -17.17 -11.38 5.05
CA VAL A 204 -18.06 -10.62 5.95
C VAL A 204 -19.13 -11.55 6.54
N ALA A 205 -19.75 -12.39 5.72
CA ALA A 205 -20.73 -13.36 6.19
C ALA A 205 -20.13 -14.32 7.21
N SER A 206 -18.94 -14.87 6.95
CA SER A 206 -18.22 -15.75 7.87
C SER A 206 -17.94 -15.09 9.22
N VAL A 207 -17.39 -13.86 9.21
CA VAL A 207 -17.05 -13.12 10.44
C VAL A 207 -18.29 -12.80 11.25
N ILE A 208 -19.39 -12.35 10.61
CA ILE A 208 -20.65 -12.02 11.32
C ILE A 208 -21.33 -13.28 11.85
N THR A 209 -21.30 -14.38 11.08
CA THR A 209 -21.85 -15.67 11.54
C THR A 209 -21.18 -16.16 12.82
N LYS A 210 -19.87 -15.97 12.95
CA LYS A 210 -19.11 -16.36 14.16
C LYS A 210 -19.27 -15.39 15.32
N SER A 211 -19.11 -14.09 15.05
CA SER A 211 -18.91 -13.07 16.08
C SER A 211 -20.17 -12.22 16.34
N GLY A 212 -21.21 -12.41 15.54
CA GLY A 212 -22.43 -11.61 15.60
C GLY A 212 -22.29 -10.24 14.91
N PRO A 213 -23.41 -9.52 14.70
CA PRO A 213 -23.43 -8.24 13.98
C PRO A 213 -22.72 -7.10 14.74
N ALA A 214 -22.44 -7.25 16.04
CA ALA A 214 -21.69 -6.26 16.82
C ALA A 214 -20.29 -5.99 16.27
N VAL A 215 -19.69 -6.93 15.52
CA VAL A 215 -18.39 -6.74 14.86
C VAL A 215 -18.39 -5.57 13.86
N LEU A 216 -19.55 -5.18 13.33
CA LEU A 216 -19.68 -4.03 12.43
C LEU A 216 -19.27 -2.72 13.09
N LEU A 217 -19.47 -2.59 14.43
CA LEU A 217 -18.99 -1.43 15.17
C LEU A 217 -17.45 -1.36 15.19
N ASN A 218 -16.79 -2.52 15.26
CA ASN A 218 -15.33 -2.59 15.21
C ASN A 218 -14.80 -2.21 13.83
N PHE A 219 -15.49 -2.62 12.75
CA PHE A 219 -15.18 -2.15 11.40
C PHE A 219 -15.34 -0.64 11.25
N ALA A 220 -16.41 -0.07 11.83
CA ALA A 220 -16.62 1.37 11.81
C ALA A 220 -15.54 2.11 12.60
N LYS A 221 -15.14 1.60 13.79
CA LYS A 221 -14.02 2.15 14.57
C LYS A 221 -12.70 2.10 13.81
N PHE A 222 -12.40 0.95 13.18
CA PHE A 222 -11.19 0.78 12.38
C PHE A 222 -11.17 1.77 11.21
N LEU A 223 -12.24 1.82 10.42
CA LEU A 223 -12.37 2.70 9.27
C LEU A 223 -12.27 4.17 9.67
N GLY A 224 -13.03 4.56 10.70
CA GLY A 224 -12.99 5.93 11.24
C GLY A 224 -11.63 6.32 11.77
N GLY A 225 -10.98 5.45 12.55
CA GLY A 225 -9.62 5.66 13.05
C GLY A 225 -8.58 5.81 11.96
N PHE A 226 -8.70 4.99 10.90
CA PHE A 226 -7.82 5.10 9.75
C PHE A 226 -8.00 6.42 8.98
N TYR A 227 -9.24 6.84 8.72
CA TYR A 227 -9.48 8.13 8.05
C TYR A 227 -9.04 9.33 8.89
N VAL A 228 -9.17 9.28 10.21
CA VAL A 228 -8.58 10.29 11.11
C VAL A 228 -7.06 10.31 10.95
N THR A 229 -6.43 9.14 10.86
CA THR A 229 -4.97 9.02 10.61
C THR A 229 -4.59 9.67 9.27
N LEU A 230 -5.36 9.40 8.20
CA LEU A 230 -5.11 10.01 6.89
C LEU A 230 -5.28 11.53 6.91
N ILE A 231 -6.30 12.05 7.60
CA ILE A 231 -6.51 13.51 7.73
C ILE A 231 -5.31 14.16 8.42
N ILE A 232 -4.82 13.57 9.51
CA ILE A 232 -3.62 14.06 10.21
C ILE A 232 -2.41 14.01 9.25
N LEU A 233 -2.25 12.91 8.50
CA LEU A 233 -1.17 12.79 7.52
C LEU A 233 -1.27 13.86 6.42
N TRP A 234 -2.47 14.16 5.91
CA TRP A 234 -2.67 15.23 4.93
C TRP A 234 -2.27 16.58 5.49
N VAL A 235 -2.66 16.89 6.74
CA VAL A 235 -2.26 18.14 7.41
C VAL A 235 -0.74 18.20 7.55
N LEU A 236 -0.07 17.14 7.96
CA LEU A 236 1.39 17.09 8.07
C LEU A 236 2.07 17.25 6.71
N LEU A 237 1.64 16.53 5.68
CA LEU A 237 2.20 16.64 4.33
C LEU A 237 2.04 18.06 3.77
N VAL A 238 0.87 18.67 3.94
CA VAL A 238 0.61 20.04 3.48
C VAL A 238 1.43 21.05 4.30
N ALA A 239 1.57 20.86 5.61
CA ALA A 239 2.41 21.73 6.45
C ALA A 239 3.88 21.68 6.02
N VAL A 240 4.43 20.47 5.78
CA VAL A 240 5.79 20.30 5.23
C VAL A 240 5.90 20.94 3.85
N GLY A 241 4.87 20.78 3.00
CA GLY A 241 4.78 21.47 1.72
C GLY A 241 4.89 22.99 1.86
N TYR A 242 4.18 23.59 2.82
CA TYR A 242 4.29 25.04 3.11
C TYR A 242 5.69 25.46 3.58
N LEU A 243 6.36 24.62 4.37
CA LEU A 243 7.73 24.90 4.82
C LEU A 243 8.73 24.86 3.65
N VAL A 244 8.56 23.94 2.70
CA VAL A 244 9.52 23.71 1.61
C VAL A 244 9.17 24.52 0.36
N VAL A 245 7.92 24.41 -0.14
CA VAL A 245 7.48 25.06 -1.39
C VAL A 245 6.98 26.48 -1.13
N GLY A 246 6.55 26.76 0.09
CA GLY A 246 6.03 28.07 0.52
C GLY A 246 4.53 28.22 0.22
N PRO A 247 4.01 29.48 0.14
CA PRO A 247 2.57 29.77 -0.03
C PRO A 247 1.95 29.15 -1.28
N ARG A 248 2.76 28.82 -2.29
CA ARG A 248 2.30 28.12 -3.51
C ARG A 248 1.75 26.72 -3.26
N THR A 249 2.02 26.13 -2.09
CA THR A 249 1.47 24.81 -1.70
C THR A 249 -0.05 24.79 -1.76
N GLY A 250 -0.73 25.90 -1.39
CA GLY A 250 -2.18 26.00 -1.50
C GLY A 250 -2.70 25.86 -2.94
N ASP A 251 -1.99 26.45 -3.91
CA ASP A 251 -2.31 26.30 -5.34
C ASP A 251 -2.06 24.87 -5.83
N LEU A 252 -0.93 24.24 -5.40
CA LEU A 252 -0.65 22.84 -5.71
C LEU A 252 -1.80 21.93 -5.24
N ILE A 253 -2.23 22.06 -3.98
CA ILE A 253 -3.31 21.22 -3.43
C ILE A 253 -4.63 21.48 -4.16
N ARG A 254 -4.92 22.73 -4.53
CA ARG A 254 -6.10 23.06 -5.34
C ARG A 254 -6.07 22.33 -6.69
N ARG A 255 -4.95 22.32 -7.38
CA ARG A 255 -4.76 21.64 -8.67
C ARG A 255 -4.86 20.12 -8.55
N MET A 256 -4.44 19.56 -7.41
CA MET A 256 -4.50 18.11 -7.17
C MET A 256 -5.90 17.58 -6.82
N ARG A 257 -6.95 18.42 -6.74
CA ARG A 257 -8.31 17.97 -6.42
C ARG A 257 -8.85 16.93 -7.39
N GLU A 258 -8.69 17.15 -8.69
CA GLU A 258 -9.18 16.23 -9.71
C GLU A 258 -8.38 14.91 -9.72
N PRO A 259 -7.03 14.90 -9.75
CA PRO A 259 -6.24 13.68 -9.57
C PRO A 259 -6.56 12.93 -8.26
N PHE A 260 -6.74 13.64 -7.15
CA PHE A 260 -7.12 13.07 -5.86
C PHE A 260 -8.47 12.34 -5.93
N LEU A 261 -9.51 12.98 -6.47
CA LEU A 261 -10.83 12.37 -6.62
C LEU A 261 -10.79 11.17 -7.57
N LEU A 262 -9.98 11.22 -8.62
CA LEU A 262 -9.80 10.09 -9.52
C LEU A 262 -9.14 8.91 -8.81
N ALA A 263 -8.05 9.13 -8.07
CA ALA A 263 -7.39 8.09 -7.29
C ALA A 263 -8.32 7.52 -6.20
N PHE A 264 -9.05 8.37 -5.51
CA PHE A 264 -10.04 7.96 -4.52
C PHE A 264 -11.11 7.07 -5.14
N SER A 265 -11.74 7.49 -6.25
CA SER A 265 -12.83 6.74 -6.87
C SER A 265 -12.40 5.41 -7.51
N THR A 266 -11.14 5.33 -7.98
CA THR A 266 -10.58 4.13 -8.62
C THR A 266 -9.82 3.23 -7.65
N ALA A 267 -9.55 3.70 -6.43
CA ALA A 267 -8.62 3.08 -5.48
C ALA A 267 -7.22 2.81 -6.11
N SER A 268 -6.81 3.67 -7.05
CA SER A 268 -5.53 3.57 -7.75
C SER A 268 -4.90 4.94 -7.95
N SER A 269 -3.74 5.17 -7.34
CA SER A 269 -2.98 6.39 -7.56
C SER A 269 -2.34 6.44 -8.95
N GLU A 270 -2.01 5.29 -9.54
CA GLU A 270 -1.46 5.22 -10.90
C GLU A 270 -2.47 5.68 -11.97
N ALA A 271 -3.77 5.41 -11.78
CA ALA A 271 -4.81 5.88 -12.69
C ALA A 271 -4.83 7.42 -12.83
N SER A 272 -4.30 8.13 -11.82
CA SER A 272 -4.23 9.59 -11.81
C SER A 272 -2.95 10.15 -12.44
N TYR A 273 -2.00 9.30 -12.79
CA TYR A 273 -0.67 9.71 -13.28
C TYR A 273 -0.70 10.78 -14.39
N PRO A 274 -1.44 10.59 -15.51
CA PRO A 274 -1.45 11.58 -16.58
C PRO A 274 -1.97 12.96 -16.12
N LYS A 275 -2.98 12.95 -15.24
CA LYS A 275 -3.55 14.18 -14.69
C LYS A 275 -2.61 14.87 -13.72
N ILE A 276 -1.87 14.10 -12.91
CA ILE A 276 -0.86 14.66 -12.00
C ILE A 276 0.24 15.34 -12.82
N LEU A 277 0.73 14.70 -13.89
CA LEU A 277 1.73 15.28 -14.77
C LEU A 277 1.28 16.63 -15.38
N ASP A 278 0.05 16.69 -15.92
CA ASP A 278 -0.53 17.90 -16.47
C ASP A 278 -0.63 19.02 -15.42
N GLN A 279 -1.12 18.69 -14.23
CA GLN A 279 -1.28 19.68 -13.15
C GLN A 279 0.05 20.15 -12.57
N LEU A 280 1.07 19.30 -12.51
CA LEU A 280 2.42 19.68 -12.09
C LEU A 280 3.09 20.59 -13.12
N ASP A 281 2.93 20.34 -14.42
CA ASP A 281 3.41 21.22 -15.49
C ASP A 281 2.75 22.62 -15.39
N LYS A 282 1.43 22.68 -15.20
CA LYS A 282 0.70 23.94 -14.96
C LYS A 282 1.12 24.62 -13.66
N PHE A 283 1.49 23.90 -12.65
CA PHE A 283 2.03 24.45 -11.39
C PHE A 283 3.44 25.05 -11.56
N GLY A 284 4.17 24.64 -12.60
CA GLY A 284 5.51 25.12 -12.91
C GLY A 284 6.64 24.13 -12.57
N VAL A 285 6.32 22.88 -12.24
CA VAL A 285 7.31 21.81 -12.14
C VAL A 285 7.75 21.41 -13.53
N SER A 286 9.06 21.39 -13.79
CA SER A 286 9.57 20.99 -15.10
C SER A 286 9.20 19.55 -15.43
N LYS A 287 8.93 19.26 -16.72
CA LYS A 287 8.65 17.90 -17.20
C LYS A 287 9.76 16.92 -16.82
N ARG A 288 11.03 17.37 -16.85
CA ARG A 288 12.18 16.56 -16.45
C ARG A 288 12.05 16.04 -15.02
N ILE A 289 11.73 16.91 -14.06
CA ILE A 289 11.57 16.53 -12.65
C ILE A 289 10.31 15.69 -12.45
N ALA A 290 9.17 16.11 -13.00
CA ALA A 290 7.92 15.38 -12.83
C ALA A 290 8.00 13.95 -13.40
N SER A 291 8.56 13.77 -14.61
CA SER A 291 8.70 12.46 -15.26
C SER A 291 9.72 11.56 -14.58
N PHE A 292 10.62 12.10 -13.76
CA PHE A 292 11.55 11.32 -12.96
C PHE A 292 10.96 10.97 -11.58
N VAL A 293 10.45 11.96 -10.85
CA VAL A 293 10.00 11.80 -9.46
C VAL A 293 8.74 10.95 -9.36
N LEU A 294 7.76 11.15 -10.25
CA LEU A 294 6.46 10.48 -10.14
C LEU A 294 6.54 8.96 -10.33
N PRO A 295 7.19 8.42 -11.39
CA PRO A 295 7.32 6.96 -11.54
C PRO A 295 8.04 6.31 -10.36
N LEU A 296 9.11 6.93 -9.86
CA LEU A 296 9.79 6.48 -8.65
C LEU A 296 8.88 6.57 -7.43
N GLY A 297 8.08 7.63 -7.32
CA GLY A 297 7.14 7.83 -6.24
C GLY A 297 6.09 6.72 -6.15
N TYR A 298 5.62 6.19 -7.28
CA TYR A 298 4.68 5.06 -7.30
C TYR A 298 5.26 3.74 -6.79
N SER A 299 6.58 3.63 -6.70
CA SER A 299 7.25 2.47 -6.12
C SER A 299 7.83 2.74 -4.73
N PHE A 300 8.25 3.98 -4.45
CA PHE A 300 9.04 4.30 -3.27
C PHE A 300 8.40 5.31 -2.30
N ASN A 301 7.37 6.06 -2.71
CA ASN A 301 6.73 7.11 -1.90
C ASN A 301 5.19 6.93 -1.82
N LEU A 302 4.76 5.84 -1.24
CA LEU A 302 3.36 5.52 -1.06
C LEU A 302 2.92 5.85 0.37
N ASP A 303 2.84 7.14 0.72
CA ASP A 303 2.57 7.62 2.09
C ASP A 303 1.30 7.03 2.70
N GLY A 304 0.21 7.02 1.94
CA GLY A 304 -1.05 6.40 2.36
C GLY A 304 -0.92 4.89 2.56
N THR A 305 -0.10 4.21 1.74
CA THR A 305 0.18 2.78 1.88
C THR A 305 0.98 2.50 3.14
N MET A 306 1.98 3.34 3.46
CA MET A 306 2.78 3.20 4.67
C MET A 306 1.91 3.30 5.92
N ALA A 307 1.09 4.35 6.02
CA ALA A 307 0.16 4.52 7.13
C ALA A 307 -0.84 3.35 7.21
N TYR A 308 -1.38 2.90 6.08
CA TYR A 308 -2.33 1.80 6.05
C TYR A 308 -1.75 0.46 6.49
N THR A 309 -0.60 0.08 5.93
CA THR A 309 0.00 -1.23 6.24
C THR A 309 0.38 -1.36 7.71
N THR A 310 0.90 -0.29 8.33
CA THR A 310 1.21 -0.27 9.75
C THR A 310 -0.06 -0.34 10.60
N PHE A 311 -1.03 0.53 10.30
CA PHE A 311 -2.30 0.61 11.03
C PHE A 311 -3.06 -0.72 10.97
N ALA A 312 -3.14 -1.34 9.79
CA ALA A 312 -3.84 -2.60 9.58
C ALA A 312 -3.13 -3.81 10.22
N SER A 313 -1.80 -3.89 10.10
CA SER A 313 -1.05 -4.99 10.72
C SER A 313 -1.16 -4.98 12.24
N MET A 314 -1.07 -3.79 12.85
CA MET A 314 -1.24 -3.62 14.30
C MET A 314 -2.69 -3.84 14.73
N PHE A 315 -3.68 -3.39 13.96
CA PHE A 315 -5.09 -3.70 14.21
C PHE A 315 -5.34 -5.20 14.31
N ILE A 316 -4.78 -5.96 13.36
CA ILE A 316 -4.90 -7.43 13.37
C ILE A 316 -4.18 -8.01 14.58
N ALA A 317 -2.97 -7.55 14.91
CA ALA A 317 -2.27 -7.99 16.12
C ALA A 317 -3.10 -7.75 17.39
N GLN A 318 -3.70 -6.55 17.54
CA GLN A 318 -4.59 -6.21 18.65
C GLN A 318 -5.82 -7.14 18.69
N ALA A 319 -6.43 -7.41 17.54
CA ALA A 319 -7.62 -8.27 17.44
C ALA A 319 -7.34 -9.71 17.86
N TYR A 320 -6.13 -10.20 17.62
CA TYR A 320 -5.68 -11.52 18.07
C TYR A 320 -5.05 -11.51 19.47
N GLY A 321 -5.05 -10.38 20.17
CA GLY A 321 -4.44 -10.26 21.50
C GLY A 321 -2.94 -10.46 21.50
N VAL A 322 -2.27 -10.29 20.36
CA VAL A 322 -0.82 -10.42 20.24
C VAL A 322 -0.17 -9.20 20.86
N ASN A 323 0.54 -9.41 21.96
CA ASN A 323 1.28 -8.32 22.60
C ASN A 323 2.51 -7.94 21.78
N MET A 324 2.51 -6.73 21.25
CA MET A 324 3.58 -6.16 20.44
C MET A 324 4.29 -5.06 21.24
N PRO A 325 5.40 -5.36 21.95
CA PRO A 325 6.18 -4.32 22.62
C PRO A 325 6.75 -3.34 21.59
N LEU A 326 7.02 -2.10 22.01
CA LEU A 326 7.46 -1.01 21.12
C LEU A 326 8.64 -1.40 20.22
N SER A 327 9.60 -2.20 20.73
CA SER A 327 10.73 -2.69 19.94
C SER A 327 10.29 -3.56 18.75
N LYS A 328 9.31 -4.45 18.93
CA LYS A 328 8.73 -5.26 17.85
C LYS A 328 7.92 -4.42 16.87
N GLN A 329 7.18 -3.44 17.38
CA GLN A 329 6.41 -2.49 16.55
C GLN A 329 7.34 -1.66 15.65
N LEU A 330 8.45 -1.13 16.19
CA LEU A 330 9.45 -0.37 15.42
C LEU A 330 10.16 -1.28 14.41
N LEU A 331 10.45 -2.53 14.76
CA LEU A 331 10.98 -3.51 13.81
C LEU A 331 9.99 -3.80 12.68
N MET A 332 8.71 -3.95 13.00
CA MET A 332 7.66 -4.14 12.00
C MET A 332 7.57 -2.93 11.07
N ALA A 333 7.63 -1.71 11.61
CA ALA A 333 7.66 -0.49 10.79
C ALA A 333 8.90 -0.44 9.88
N ALA A 334 10.08 -0.80 10.39
CA ALA A 334 11.31 -0.88 9.59
C ALA A 334 11.20 -1.95 8.49
N THR A 335 10.62 -3.10 8.79
CA THR A 335 10.36 -4.15 7.80
C THR A 335 9.38 -3.65 6.73
N LEU A 336 8.26 -3.04 7.14
CA LEU A 336 7.28 -2.45 6.24
C LEU A 336 7.89 -1.38 5.34
N MET A 337 8.82 -0.58 5.88
CA MET A 337 9.53 0.42 5.08
C MET A 337 10.27 -0.19 3.90
N ILE A 338 10.82 -1.40 4.05
CA ILE A 338 11.56 -2.10 3.01
C ILE A 338 10.60 -2.89 2.10
N THR A 339 9.75 -3.71 2.68
CA THR A 339 8.86 -4.63 1.93
C THR A 339 7.79 -3.93 1.12
N SER A 340 7.40 -2.72 1.52
CA SER A 340 6.45 -1.89 0.78
C SER A 340 7.04 -1.25 -0.48
N LYS A 341 8.38 -1.25 -0.63
CA LYS A 341 9.07 -0.65 -1.79
C LYS A 341 8.92 -1.52 -3.03
N GLY A 342 8.05 -1.70 -3.71
CA GLY A 342 7.73 -2.56 -4.86
C GLY A 342 6.25 -2.87 -4.93
N VAL A 343 5.48 -2.28 -4.01
CA VAL A 343 4.03 -2.31 -4.10
C VAL A 343 3.59 -1.31 -5.16
N ALA A 344 2.85 -1.79 -6.16
CA ALA A 344 2.26 -0.92 -7.17
C ALA A 344 1.11 -0.07 -6.58
N GLY A 345 0.88 1.11 -7.14
CA GLY A 345 -0.22 2.01 -6.76
C GLY A 345 -1.59 1.55 -7.25
N VAL A 346 -1.82 0.23 -7.33
CA VAL A 346 -3.04 -0.41 -7.83
C VAL A 346 -3.95 -0.87 -6.69
N PRO A 347 -5.24 -1.10 -6.95
CA PRO A 347 -6.19 -1.52 -5.94
C PRO A 347 -5.74 -2.78 -5.19
N ARG A 348 -5.86 -2.76 -3.87
CA ARG A 348 -5.61 -3.88 -2.94
C ARG A 348 -4.17 -4.40 -2.86
N ALA A 349 -3.21 -3.72 -3.48
CA ALA A 349 -1.81 -4.11 -3.42
C ALA A 349 -1.26 -4.14 -1.97
N SER A 350 -1.80 -3.31 -1.08
CA SER A 350 -1.40 -3.26 0.34
C SER A 350 -1.69 -4.56 1.10
N LEU A 351 -2.76 -5.31 0.73
CA LEU A 351 -3.10 -6.58 1.38
C LEU A 351 -1.95 -7.60 1.30
N VAL A 352 -1.20 -7.51 0.23
CA VAL A 352 0.00 -8.32 -0.05
C VAL A 352 1.06 -8.08 1.02
N VAL A 353 1.39 -6.82 1.27
CA VAL A 353 2.40 -6.42 2.25
C VAL A 353 1.94 -6.73 3.67
N ILE A 354 0.67 -6.45 3.97
CA ILE A 354 0.08 -6.79 5.26
C ILE A 354 0.21 -8.30 5.51
N LEU A 355 -0.19 -9.14 4.55
CA LEU A 355 -0.12 -10.59 4.68
C LEU A 355 1.30 -11.09 4.92
N ALA A 356 2.29 -10.58 4.17
CA ALA A 356 3.70 -10.90 4.36
C ALA A 356 4.19 -10.48 5.75
N THR A 357 3.76 -9.30 6.22
CA THR A 357 4.10 -8.81 7.56
C THR A 357 3.49 -9.66 8.65
N LEU A 358 2.22 -10.06 8.52
CA LEU A 358 1.57 -10.95 9.49
C LEU A 358 2.35 -12.25 9.64
N LYS A 359 2.73 -12.88 8.50
CA LYS A 359 3.53 -14.11 8.48
C LYS A 359 4.88 -13.93 9.20
N GLN A 360 5.61 -12.86 8.87
CA GLN A 360 6.94 -12.58 9.43
C GLN A 360 6.92 -12.35 10.96
N PHE A 361 5.86 -11.73 11.47
CA PHE A 361 5.72 -11.43 12.89
C PHE A 361 4.93 -12.48 13.67
N GLY A 362 4.60 -13.61 13.05
CA GLY A 362 3.87 -14.71 13.68
C GLY A 362 2.42 -14.36 14.03
N ILE A 363 1.85 -13.36 13.36
CA ILE A 363 0.43 -12.98 13.52
C ILE A 363 -0.39 -13.85 12.56
N PRO A 364 -1.54 -14.41 13.01
CA PRO A 364 -2.34 -15.29 12.17
C PRO A 364 -2.78 -14.62 10.87
N GLU A 365 -2.41 -15.22 9.73
CA GLU A 365 -2.73 -14.71 8.39
C GLU A 365 -4.25 -14.61 8.13
N ALA A 366 -5.03 -15.46 8.81
CA ALA A 366 -6.49 -15.40 8.78
C ALA A 366 -7.05 -14.05 9.28
N GLY A 367 -6.25 -13.29 10.04
CA GLY A 367 -6.60 -11.93 10.44
C GLY A 367 -6.84 -10.98 9.27
N LEU A 368 -6.29 -11.27 8.09
CA LEU A 368 -6.57 -10.48 6.89
C LEU A 368 -8.06 -10.49 6.52
N PHE A 369 -8.81 -11.54 6.86
CA PHE A 369 -10.26 -11.59 6.64
C PHE A 369 -11.02 -10.50 7.40
N LEU A 370 -10.49 -10.01 8.53
CA LEU A 370 -11.12 -8.93 9.30
C LEU A 370 -11.17 -7.60 8.51
N ILE A 371 -10.17 -7.36 7.67
CA ILE A 371 -10.09 -6.11 6.90
C ILE A 371 -10.56 -6.27 5.46
N LEU A 372 -10.58 -7.49 4.91
CA LEU A 372 -10.89 -7.75 3.50
C LEU A 372 -12.26 -7.18 3.08
N GLY A 373 -13.25 -7.22 3.98
CA GLY A 373 -14.59 -6.71 3.72
C GLY A 373 -14.67 -5.20 3.56
N ILE A 374 -13.80 -4.46 4.25
CA ILE A 374 -13.79 -2.99 4.25
C ILE A 374 -12.58 -2.40 3.52
N ASP A 375 -11.68 -3.24 3.06
CA ASP A 375 -10.41 -2.85 2.41
C ASP A 375 -10.61 -1.88 1.25
N GLN A 376 -11.69 -2.01 0.47
CA GLN A 376 -11.98 -1.11 -0.63
C GLN A 376 -12.05 0.37 -0.19
N PHE A 377 -12.68 0.64 0.96
CA PHE A 377 -12.77 2.01 1.49
C PHE A 377 -11.42 2.51 2.00
N LEU A 378 -10.65 1.62 2.63
CA LEU A 378 -9.29 1.93 3.11
C LEU A 378 -8.37 2.24 1.93
N ASP A 379 -8.48 1.45 0.87
CA ASP A 379 -7.69 1.57 -0.35
C ASP A 379 -7.99 2.86 -1.13
N MET A 380 -9.24 3.34 -1.11
CA MET A 380 -9.62 4.63 -1.69
C MET A 380 -8.88 5.79 -1.00
N GLY A 381 -8.92 5.85 0.33
CA GLY A 381 -8.23 6.87 1.13
C GLY A 381 -6.71 6.81 0.97
N ARG A 382 -6.15 5.61 1.04
CA ARG A 382 -4.73 5.33 0.82
C ARG A 382 -4.24 5.87 -0.53
N SER A 383 -4.95 5.52 -1.61
CA SER A 383 -4.57 5.88 -2.98
C SER A 383 -4.64 7.39 -3.21
N ALA A 384 -5.66 8.05 -2.68
CA ALA A 384 -5.78 9.50 -2.73
C ALA A 384 -4.65 10.21 -1.95
N THR A 385 -4.23 9.66 -0.81
CA THR A 385 -3.10 10.16 -0.02
C THR A 385 -1.79 10.09 -0.82
N ASN A 386 -1.56 9.01 -1.56
CA ASN A 386 -0.37 8.87 -2.41
C ASN A 386 -0.29 9.96 -3.49
N VAL A 387 -1.42 10.45 -4.00
CA VAL A 387 -1.45 11.59 -4.95
C VAL A 387 -0.91 12.86 -4.31
N ILE A 388 -1.33 13.16 -3.07
CA ILE A 388 -0.83 14.32 -2.33
C ILE A 388 0.68 14.19 -2.10
N GLY A 389 1.12 13.06 -1.55
CA GLY A 389 2.52 12.82 -1.22
C GLY A 389 3.45 12.92 -2.43
N ASN A 390 3.09 12.26 -3.55
CA ASN A 390 3.90 12.28 -4.77
C ASN A 390 3.94 13.65 -5.44
N SER A 391 2.83 14.40 -5.42
CA SER A 391 2.79 15.74 -5.97
C SER A 391 3.64 16.73 -5.15
N LEU A 392 3.58 16.63 -3.82
CA LEU A 392 4.42 17.43 -2.94
C LEU A 392 5.90 17.06 -3.10
N ALA A 393 6.23 15.78 -3.23
CA ALA A 393 7.60 15.33 -3.50
C ALA A 393 8.14 15.93 -4.79
N ALA A 394 7.38 15.88 -5.90
CA ALA A 394 7.79 16.47 -7.18
C ALA A 394 8.01 17.99 -7.08
N ALA A 395 7.11 18.70 -6.40
CA ALA A 395 7.23 20.14 -6.20
C ALA A 395 8.42 20.50 -5.29
N ALA A 396 8.67 19.74 -4.22
CA ALA A 396 9.79 19.93 -3.31
C ALA A 396 11.14 19.69 -4.02
N VAL A 397 11.26 18.60 -4.77
CA VAL A 397 12.47 18.28 -5.55
C VAL A 397 12.72 19.36 -6.61
N ALA A 398 11.69 19.82 -7.33
CA ALA A 398 11.82 20.94 -8.27
C ALA A 398 12.30 22.21 -7.58
N LYS A 399 11.80 22.50 -6.38
CA LYS A 399 12.28 23.64 -5.57
C LYS A 399 13.76 23.49 -5.17
N PHE A 400 14.17 22.30 -4.73
CA PHE A 400 15.58 22.01 -4.35
C PHE A 400 16.56 22.06 -5.52
N GLU A 401 16.08 21.82 -6.75
CA GLU A 401 16.87 21.90 -7.97
C GLU A 401 16.85 23.28 -8.62
N GLY A 402 16.06 24.23 -8.10
CA GLY A 402 15.85 25.53 -8.75
C GLY A 402 15.03 25.46 -10.03
N ASP A 403 14.29 24.38 -10.23
CA ASP A 403 13.58 24.02 -11.47
C ASP A 403 12.05 24.19 -11.31
N LEU A 404 11.65 24.98 -10.29
CA LEU A 404 10.26 25.35 -10.06
C LEU A 404 9.96 26.72 -10.69
N GLY A 405 9.45 26.72 -11.91
CA GLY A 405 9.08 27.92 -12.65
C GLY A 405 7.78 28.59 -12.14
N PRO A 406 7.36 29.71 -12.75
CA PRO A 406 6.06 30.33 -12.47
C PRO A 406 4.90 29.41 -12.85
N ALA A 407 3.76 29.57 -12.17
CA ALA A 407 2.54 28.84 -12.57
C ALA A 407 2.08 29.32 -13.95
N LYS A 408 1.63 28.38 -14.79
CA LYS A 408 1.04 28.67 -16.11
C LYS A 408 -0.45 28.89 -15.94
N ASP A 409 -1.01 29.87 -16.65
CA ASP A 409 -2.45 30.13 -16.68
C ASP A 409 -3.20 29.01 -17.42
N GLU A 410 -4.48 28.81 -17.09
CA GLU A 410 -5.34 27.71 -17.62
C GLU A 410 -5.59 27.76 -19.15
N GLY A 411 -4.93 28.63 -19.89
CA GLY A 411 -5.08 28.80 -21.35
C GLY A 411 -3.85 28.47 -22.18
N THR A 412 -2.71 28.10 -21.56
CA THR A 412 -1.47 27.85 -22.33
C THR A 412 -1.40 26.39 -22.78
N PRO A 413 -1.34 26.07 -24.10
CA PRO A 413 -1.18 24.70 -24.58
C PRO A 413 0.12 24.09 -24.08
N ALA A 414 0.06 22.82 -23.70
CA ALA A 414 1.25 22.06 -23.31
C ALA A 414 2.22 21.98 -24.49
N GLY A 415 3.30 22.77 -24.47
CA GLY A 415 4.34 22.62 -25.48
C GLY A 415 5.07 23.85 -25.99
N GLU A 416 4.69 25.07 -25.64
CA GLU A 416 5.52 26.24 -26.05
C GLU A 416 6.63 26.55 -25.03
N PRO A 417 7.91 26.65 -25.49
CA PRO A 417 8.99 27.14 -24.64
C PRO A 417 8.72 28.61 -24.31
N ALA A 418 8.84 28.98 -23.03
CA ALA A 418 8.75 30.36 -22.58
C ALA A 418 9.71 31.23 -23.43
N ALA A 419 9.19 32.24 -24.11
CA ALA A 419 9.96 33.23 -24.81
C ALA A 419 10.97 33.83 -23.80
N VAL A 420 12.25 33.68 -24.09
CA VAL A 420 13.34 34.33 -23.39
C VAL A 420 13.12 35.83 -23.63
N ALA A 421 12.66 36.54 -22.60
CA ALA A 421 12.65 38.00 -22.60
C ALA A 421 14.10 38.46 -22.64
N ALA A 422 14.40 39.21 -23.69
CA ALA A 422 15.72 39.85 -23.96
C ALA A 422 16.05 40.93 -22.92
#